data_d13b4b40eda73c9c68513f00e2425e81
#
_entry.id   d13b4b40eda73c9c68513f00e2425e81
#
_cell.length_a   1.000
_cell.length_b   1.000
_cell.length_c   1.000
_cell.angle_alpha   90.00
_cell.angle_beta   90.00
_cell.angle_gamma   90.00
#
_symmetry.space_group_name_H-M   'P 1'
#
loop_
_entity.id
_entity.type
_entity.pdbx_description
1 polymer ?
#
loop_
_entity_poly.entity_id
_entity_poly.type
_entity_poly.pdbx_seq_one_letter_code
_entity_poly.pdbx_strand_id
1 'polypeptide(L)'
;MKSTGRVCSPARAGFFATALFAAFGLGAASAQNEPILVPEAVDYQKLLAILPEPPSDWTADKPEGSTEDVGGFRITNVHRDYHKGEGEKAPSTAISILDSVANPDYVSATTEAWKSNSDTSEGYAKSVNIDGKPGFETFEKDTKHAALWAMVADRYFVQVELQNEEPAELQEWIKRIDLKKLAAIK
;
A
#
# COMPACT_ATOMS: atom_id res chain seq x y z
N MET A 1 46.18 47.37 25.95
CA MET A 1 45.91 48.19 27.15
C MET A 1 44.98 47.37 28.03
N LYS A 2 45.54 46.72 29.12
CA LYS A 2 45.45 47.11 30.53
C LYS A 2 43.98 47.34 30.93
N SER A 3 43.36 46.67 31.91
CA SER A 3 43.75 46.40 33.30
C SER A 3 42.68 45.48 33.91
N THR A 4 43.00 44.34 34.46
CA THR A 4 43.13 44.01 35.90
C THR A 4 42.02 44.52 36.84
N GLY A 5 41.42 43.59 37.57
CA GLY A 5 40.63 43.85 38.77
C GLY A 5 40.23 42.55 39.46
N ARG A 6 41.08 42.05 40.34
CA ARG A 6 40.77 41.05 41.40
C ARG A 6 39.97 41.75 42.50
N VAL A 7 39.17 41.00 43.29
CA VAL A 7 39.42 40.82 44.72
C VAL A 7 38.24 40.19 45.46
N CYS A 8 38.54 39.11 46.16
CA CYS A 8 38.13 38.62 47.50
C CYS A 8 36.74 38.09 47.82
N SER A 9 36.82 36.84 48.29
CA SER A 9 35.96 36.16 49.28
C SER A 9 35.94 36.89 50.67
N PRO A 10 34.99 36.63 51.57
CA PRO A 10 35.17 35.50 52.48
C PRO A 10 33.87 34.75 52.93
N ALA A 11 33.97 33.50 53.06
CA ALA A 11 33.84 32.55 54.18
C ALA A 11 32.70 32.69 55.23
N ARG A 12 32.21 31.49 55.61
CA ARG A 12 31.51 31.00 56.84
C ARG A 12 29.97 31.06 56.77
N ALA A 13 29.22 30.08 57.15
CA ALA A 13 29.35 29.04 58.17
C ALA A 13 28.28 27.98 57.95
N GLY A 14 28.54 26.78 58.37
CA GLY A 14 27.78 25.56 58.29
C GLY A 14 26.43 25.54 59.03
N PHE A 15 25.61 24.63 58.52
CA PHE A 15 24.57 23.97 59.29
C PHE A 15 24.41 22.53 58.78
N PHE A 16 24.69 21.60 59.67
CA PHE A 16 24.37 20.20 59.48
C PHE A 16 22.83 20.03 59.52
N ALA A 17 22.24 19.57 58.45
CA ALA A 17 20.91 19.04 58.50
C ALA A 17 20.92 17.65 57.86
N THR A 18 20.76 16.65 58.71
CA THR A 18 20.56 15.27 58.43
C THR A 18 19.26 15.10 57.64
N ALA A 19 19.29 14.84 56.33
CA ALA A 19 18.11 14.50 55.57
C ALA A 19 18.10 13.01 55.20
N LEU A 20 17.08 12.41 55.71
CA LEU A 20 16.59 11.08 55.51
C LEU A 20 16.55 10.69 54.01
N PHE A 21 17.35 9.68 53.59
CA PHE A 21 17.28 9.09 52.30
C PHE A 21 16.04 8.19 52.21
N ALA A 22 14.95 8.72 51.68
CA ALA A 22 13.86 7.91 51.18
C ALA A 22 14.29 7.32 49.81
N ALA A 23 14.61 6.04 49.82
CA ALA A 23 14.83 5.28 48.59
C ALA A 23 13.51 5.15 47.82
N PHE A 24 13.25 6.04 46.88
CA PHE A 24 12.27 5.84 45.84
C PHE A 24 12.88 4.85 44.83
N GLY A 25 12.47 3.62 44.92
CA GLY A 25 12.71 2.63 43.88
C GLY A 25 12.03 3.08 42.60
N LEU A 26 12.79 3.65 41.69
CA LEU A 26 12.40 3.77 40.30
C LEU A 26 12.32 2.36 39.72
N GLY A 27 11.14 1.78 39.79
CA GLY A 27 10.79 0.64 38.98
C GLY A 27 10.90 1.08 37.51
N ALA A 28 12.01 0.72 36.86
CA ALA A 28 12.09 0.76 35.42
C ALA A 28 11.01 -0.20 34.89
N ALA A 29 9.85 0.35 34.52
CA ALA A 29 8.90 -0.37 33.69
C ALA A 29 9.63 -0.61 32.36
N SER A 30 10.20 -1.79 32.21
CA SER A 30 10.58 -2.30 30.91
C SER A 30 9.31 -2.34 30.09
N ALA A 31 9.12 -1.38 29.22
CA ALA A 31 8.17 -1.51 28.13
C ALA A 31 8.63 -2.75 27.35
N GLN A 32 8.00 -3.87 27.61
CA GLN A 32 8.10 -5.02 26.74
C GLN A 32 7.51 -4.57 25.42
N ASN A 33 8.37 -4.28 24.44
CA ASN A 33 7.97 -4.23 23.05
C ASN A 33 7.45 -5.64 22.73
N GLU A 34 6.15 -5.82 22.86
CA GLU A 34 5.50 -7.00 22.27
C GLU A 34 5.87 -6.99 20.80
N PRO A 35 6.39 -8.09 20.25
CA PRO A 35 6.68 -8.15 18.83
C PRO A 35 5.37 -7.85 18.11
N ILE A 36 5.35 -6.77 17.34
CA ILE A 36 4.24 -6.49 16.42
C ILE A 36 4.24 -7.67 15.45
N LEU A 37 3.24 -8.54 15.59
CA LEU A 37 3.02 -9.63 14.64
C LEU A 37 2.62 -8.98 13.32
N VAL A 38 3.60 -8.79 12.45
CA VAL A 38 3.33 -8.37 11.07
C VAL A 38 2.60 -9.53 10.40
N PRO A 39 1.37 -9.32 9.90
CA PRO A 39 0.65 -10.38 9.24
C PRO A 39 1.46 -10.92 8.06
N GLU A 40 1.47 -12.22 7.88
CA GLU A 40 2.24 -12.87 6.82
C GLU A 40 1.54 -12.69 5.47
N ALA A 41 2.31 -12.37 4.41
CA ALA A 41 1.78 -12.32 3.06
C ALA A 41 1.34 -13.73 2.63
N VAL A 42 0.21 -13.83 1.94
CA VAL A 42 -0.30 -15.13 1.48
C VAL A 42 0.56 -15.70 0.36
N ASP A 43 0.58 -17.02 0.25
CA ASP A 43 1.20 -17.70 -0.88
C ASP A 43 0.53 -17.29 -2.21
N TYR A 44 1.34 -16.98 -3.22
CA TYR A 44 0.85 -16.55 -4.53
C TYR A 44 -0.09 -17.56 -5.18
N GLN A 45 0.05 -18.85 -4.91
CA GLN A 45 -0.83 -19.90 -5.47
C GLN A 45 -2.30 -19.70 -5.07
N LYS A 46 -2.55 -19.14 -3.88
CA LYS A 46 -3.91 -18.79 -3.44
C LYS A 46 -4.49 -17.62 -4.25
N LEU A 47 -3.64 -16.66 -4.64
CA LEU A 47 -4.05 -15.47 -5.39
C LEU A 47 -4.21 -15.78 -6.89
N LEU A 48 -3.43 -16.69 -7.47
CA LEU A 48 -3.58 -17.12 -8.87
C LEU A 48 -5.01 -17.58 -9.19
N ALA A 49 -5.67 -18.25 -8.23
CA ALA A 49 -7.05 -18.74 -8.39
C ALA A 49 -8.12 -17.63 -8.36
N ILE A 50 -7.72 -16.36 -8.17
CA ILE A 50 -8.59 -15.17 -8.21
C ILE A 50 -8.58 -14.51 -9.59
N LEU A 51 -7.49 -14.66 -10.35
CA LEU A 51 -7.38 -14.12 -11.70
C LEU A 51 -8.44 -14.77 -12.61
N PRO A 52 -9.28 -13.98 -13.31
CA PRO A 52 -10.41 -14.49 -14.05
C PRO A 52 -9.99 -15.24 -15.33
N GLU A 53 -10.87 -16.10 -15.82
CA GLU A 53 -10.75 -16.62 -17.17
C GLU A 53 -11.16 -15.55 -18.20
N PRO A 54 -10.55 -15.55 -19.40
CA PRO A 54 -10.84 -14.56 -20.43
C PRO A 54 -12.29 -14.67 -20.93
N PRO A 55 -12.88 -13.56 -21.41
CA PRO A 55 -14.10 -13.61 -22.21
C PRO A 55 -13.92 -14.49 -23.46
N SER A 56 -15.02 -14.90 -24.08
CA SER A 56 -15.00 -15.84 -25.21
C SER A 56 -14.26 -15.34 -26.46
N ASP A 57 -14.17 -14.01 -26.61
CA ASP A 57 -13.49 -13.35 -27.73
C ASP A 57 -12.07 -12.81 -27.37
N TRP A 58 -11.58 -13.22 -26.19
CA TRP A 58 -10.25 -12.91 -25.69
C TRP A 58 -9.42 -14.18 -25.49
N THR A 59 -8.13 -14.05 -25.61
CA THR A 59 -7.13 -15.02 -25.17
C THR A 59 -6.45 -14.52 -23.91
N ALA A 60 -5.83 -15.40 -23.15
CA ALA A 60 -5.07 -15.01 -21.98
C ALA A 60 -3.79 -15.81 -21.88
N ASP A 61 -2.75 -15.15 -21.39
CA ASP A 61 -1.50 -15.81 -21.06
C ASP A 61 -1.65 -16.68 -19.81
N LYS A 62 -0.64 -17.50 -19.55
CA LYS A 62 -0.58 -18.28 -18.32
C LYS A 62 -0.43 -17.31 -17.15
N PRO A 63 -1.25 -17.42 -16.10
CA PRO A 63 -1.10 -16.58 -14.94
C PRO A 63 0.24 -16.82 -14.25
N GLU A 64 0.89 -15.75 -13.81
CA GLU A 64 2.18 -15.78 -13.13
C GLU A 64 2.05 -15.19 -11.72
N GLY A 65 2.97 -15.59 -10.84
CA GLY A 65 2.99 -15.07 -9.47
C GLY A 65 4.29 -15.36 -8.77
N SER A 66 4.65 -14.48 -7.84
CA SER A 66 5.80 -14.60 -6.99
C SER A 66 5.49 -14.18 -5.55
N THR A 67 6.29 -14.68 -4.62
CA THR A 67 6.37 -14.19 -3.25
C THR A 67 7.83 -13.90 -2.97
N GLU A 68 8.13 -12.65 -2.64
CA GLU A 68 9.50 -12.14 -2.50
C GLU A 68 9.68 -11.40 -1.18
N ASP A 69 10.90 -11.46 -0.63
CA ASP A 69 11.29 -10.66 0.52
C ASP A 69 12.01 -9.40 0.02
N VAL A 70 11.37 -8.25 0.19
CA VAL A 70 11.88 -6.93 -0.25
C VAL A 70 12.06 -6.02 0.95
N GLY A 71 13.32 -5.71 1.29
CA GLY A 71 13.63 -4.78 2.39
C GLY A 71 13.11 -5.22 3.76
N GLY A 72 12.98 -6.51 4.01
CA GLY A 72 12.44 -7.08 5.25
C GLY A 72 10.92 -7.23 5.26
N PHE A 73 10.25 -6.91 4.16
CA PHE A 73 8.82 -7.15 3.97
C PHE A 73 8.60 -8.27 2.97
N ARG A 74 7.68 -9.16 3.29
CA ARG A 74 7.23 -10.19 2.36
C ARG A 74 6.11 -9.64 1.49
N ILE A 75 6.29 -9.71 0.17
CA ILE A 75 5.35 -9.19 -0.83
C ILE A 75 4.96 -10.35 -1.72
N THR A 76 3.67 -10.50 -1.96
CA THR A 76 3.14 -11.47 -2.93
C THR A 76 2.43 -10.73 -4.04
N ASN A 77 2.78 -11.05 -5.29
CA ASN A 77 2.15 -10.50 -6.47
C ASN A 77 1.73 -11.61 -7.42
N VAL A 78 0.60 -11.44 -8.08
CA VAL A 78 0.16 -12.27 -9.21
C VAL A 78 -0.35 -11.38 -10.33
N HIS A 79 -0.15 -11.81 -11.58
CA HIS A 79 -0.67 -11.10 -12.75
C HIS A 79 -1.04 -12.05 -13.88
N ARG A 80 -1.86 -11.55 -14.80
CA ARG A 80 -2.24 -12.22 -16.03
C ARG A 80 -2.59 -11.20 -17.10
N ASP A 81 -2.07 -11.43 -18.31
CA ASP A 81 -2.36 -10.63 -19.48
C ASP A 81 -3.43 -11.28 -20.34
N TYR A 82 -4.24 -10.43 -20.97
CA TYR A 82 -5.37 -10.78 -21.82
C TYR A 82 -5.30 -10.00 -23.11
N HIS A 83 -5.61 -10.64 -24.24
CA HIS A 83 -5.47 -10.08 -25.57
C HIS A 83 -6.71 -10.35 -26.42
N LYS A 84 -7.14 -9.34 -27.20
CA LYS A 84 -8.23 -9.45 -28.16
C LYS A 84 -7.73 -9.20 -29.57
N GLY A 85 -7.52 -10.26 -30.31
CA GLY A 85 -6.94 -10.17 -31.65
C GLY A 85 -5.41 -10.06 -31.67
N GLU A 86 -4.86 -9.60 -32.78
CA GLU A 86 -3.41 -9.52 -33.03
C GLU A 86 -2.99 -8.09 -33.44
N GLY A 87 -1.74 -7.71 -33.15
CA GLY A 87 -1.11 -6.47 -33.57
C GLY A 87 -1.00 -5.41 -32.49
N GLU A 88 -0.15 -4.41 -32.69
CA GLU A 88 0.20 -3.37 -31.70
C GLU A 88 -1.00 -2.50 -31.24
N LYS A 89 -2.05 -2.43 -32.04
CA LYS A 89 -3.27 -1.67 -31.70
C LYS A 89 -4.41 -2.58 -31.24
N ALA A 90 -4.15 -3.87 -31.09
CA ALA A 90 -5.14 -4.78 -30.55
C ALA A 90 -5.43 -4.43 -29.10
N PRO A 91 -6.70 -4.54 -28.67
CA PRO A 91 -7.05 -4.38 -27.27
C PRO A 91 -6.31 -5.37 -26.35
N SER A 92 -5.80 -4.88 -25.24
CA SER A 92 -5.21 -5.72 -24.22
C SER A 92 -5.58 -5.27 -22.82
N THR A 93 -5.59 -6.21 -21.91
CA THR A 93 -5.87 -6.00 -20.48
C THR A 93 -4.83 -6.72 -19.66
N ALA A 94 -4.33 -6.07 -18.62
CA ALA A 94 -3.52 -6.71 -17.59
C ALA A 94 -4.26 -6.66 -16.24
N ILE A 95 -4.27 -7.76 -15.51
CA ILE A 95 -4.81 -7.82 -14.15
C ILE A 95 -3.72 -8.25 -13.20
N SER A 96 -3.49 -7.45 -12.15
CA SER A 96 -2.57 -7.79 -11.08
C SER A 96 -3.21 -7.69 -9.70
N ILE A 97 -2.74 -8.52 -8.78
CA ILE A 97 -3.16 -8.51 -7.38
C ILE A 97 -1.89 -8.53 -6.53
N LEU A 98 -1.72 -7.49 -5.72
CA LEU A 98 -0.61 -7.34 -4.78
C LEU A 98 -1.12 -7.52 -3.35
N ASP A 99 -0.53 -8.43 -2.60
CA ASP A 99 -0.70 -8.53 -1.15
C ASP A 99 0.29 -7.61 -0.45
N SER A 100 -0.22 -6.52 0.14
CA SER A 100 0.55 -5.48 0.83
C SER A 100 0.38 -5.51 2.34
N VAL A 101 -0.12 -6.59 2.90
CA VAL A 101 -0.43 -6.70 4.34
C VAL A 101 0.76 -6.39 5.24
N ALA A 102 1.97 -6.63 4.77
CA ALA A 102 3.20 -6.34 5.51
C ALA A 102 3.55 -4.83 5.56
N ASN A 103 2.83 -3.98 4.82
CA ASN A 103 3.11 -2.54 4.77
C ASN A 103 1.84 -1.68 4.88
N PRO A 104 1.24 -1.58 6.09
CA PRO A 104 0.01 -0.81 6.31
C PRO A 104 0.18 0.70 6.05
N ASP A 105 1.36 1.25 6.24
CA ASP A 105 1.63 2.67 5.96
C ASP A 105 1.55 2.95 4.45
N TYR A 106 2.05 2.02 3.62
CA TYR A 106 1.91 2.09 2.17
C TYR A 106 0.44 2.04 1.73
N VAL A 107 -0.36 1.14 2.33
CA VAL A 107 -1.81 1.05 2.10
C VAL A 107 -2.49 2.37 2.40
N SER A 108 -2.23 2.93 3.59
CA SER A 108 -2.82 4.19 4.03
C SER A 108 -2.44 5.36 3.14
N ALA A 109 -1.15 5.51 2.80
CA ALA A 109 -0.66 6.59 1.97
C ALA A 109 -1.26 6.52 0.55
N THR A 110 -1.36 5.33 -0.03
CA THR A 110 -1.90 5.14 -1.37
C THR A 110 -3.39 5.45 -1.43
N THR A 111 -4.18 4.93 -0.49
CA THR A 111 -5.63 5.19 -0.45
C THR A 111 -5.96 6.64 -0.12
N GLU A 112 -5.11 7.35 0.63
CA GLU A 112 -5.24 8.79 0.83
C GLU A 112 -4.99 9.57 -0.47
N ALA A 113 -3.96 9.20 -1.24
CA ALA A 113 -3.66 9.82 -2.53
C ALA A 113 -4.82 9.66 -3.54
N TRP A 114 -5.60 8.58 -3.45
CA TRP A 114 -6.77 8.33 -4.30
C TRP A 114 -7.95 9.27 -4.06
N LYS A 115 -7.92 10.10 -3.02
CA LYS A 115 -8.96 11.11 -2.77
C LYS A 115 -8.86 12.34 -3.67
N SER A 116 -7.76 12.49 -4.41
CA SER A 116 -7.58 13.58 -5.37
C SER A 116 -8.22 13.24 -6.72
N ASN A 117 -8.81 14.26 -7.37
CA ASN A 117 -9.39 14.13 -8.70
C ASN A 117 -8.82 15.19 -9.64
N SER A 118 -8.64 14.83 -10.90
CA SER A 118 -8.27 15.75 -11.97
C SER A 118 -9.03 15.39 -13.24
N ASP A 119 -9.39 16.42 -14.03
CA ASP A 119 -9.99 16.25 -15.36
C ASP A 119 -9.37 17.29 -16.30
N THR A 120 -8.81 16.83 -17.40
CA THR A 120 -8.07 17.65 -18.37
C THR A 120 -8.47 17.29 -19.80
N SER A 121 -7.99 18.08 -20.78
CA SER A 121 -8.14 17.73 -22.19
C SER A 121 -7.48 16.39 -22.56
N GLU A 122 -6.45 15.98 -21.81
CA GLU A 122 -5.61 14.81 -22.10
C GLU A 122 -6.11 13.54 -21.40
N GLY A 123 -6.96 13.68 -20.37
CA GLY A 123 -7.49 12.53 -19.63
C GLY A 123 -8.01 12.91 -18.25
N TYR A 124 -8.25 11.92 -17.43
CA TYR A 124 -8.73 12.12 -16.05
C TYR A 124 -8.09 11.15 -15.06
N ALA A 125 -8.15 11.55 -13.80
CA ALA A 125 -7.90 10.71 -12.66
C ALA A 125 -8.99 10.98 -11.61
N LYS A 126 -9.61 9.95 -11.06
CA LYS A 126 -10.75 10.12 -10.14
C LYS A 126 -10.85 9.01 -9.11
N SER A 127 -11.32 9.38 -7.93
CA SER A 127 -11.78 8.42 -6.93
C SER A 127 -13.00 7.66 -7.44
N VAL A 128 -13.05 6.36 -7.19
CA VAL A 128 -14.20 5.51 -7.50
C VAL A 128 -14.55 4.63 -6.31
N ASN A 129 -15.79 4.12 -6.29
CA ASN A 129 -16.23 3.13 -5.32
C ASN A 129 -16.59 1.84 -6.06
N ILE A 130 -16.00 0.72 -5.65
CA ILE A 130 -16.18 -0.59 -6.26
C ILE A 130 -16.79 -1.53 -5.21
N ASP A 131 -18.10 -1.71 -5.23
CA ASP A 131 -18.83 -2.53 -4.26
C ASP A 131 -18.50 -2.17 -2.81
N GLY A 132 -18.48 -0.87 -2.48
CA GLY A 132 -18.17 -0.37 -1.15
C GLY A 132 -16.67 -0.28 -0.82
N LYS A 133 -15.78 -0.61 -1.74
CA LYS A 133 -14.32 -0.55 -1.57
C LYS A 133 -13.75 0.72 -2.22
N PRO A 134 -12.75 1.37 -1.60
CA PRO A 134 -12.09 2.51 -2.22
C PRO A 134 -11.31 2.05 -3.47
N GLY A 135 -11.35 2.89 -4.50
CA GLY A 135 -10.60 2.68 -5.72
C GLY A 135 -10.24 4.00 -6.39
N PHE A 136 -9.45 3.88 -7.43
CA PHE A 136 -8.97 5.00 -8.22
C PHE A 136 -8.94 4.61 -9.68
N GLU A 137 -9.38 5.50 -10.55
CA GLU A 137 -9.44 5.28 -12.00
C GLU A 137 -8.73 6.39 -12.73
N THR A 138 -7.89 6.03 -13.70
CA THR A 138 -7.23 6.97 -14.60
C THR A 138 -7.50 6.62 -16.05
N PHE A 139 -7.45 7.62 -16.91
CA PHE A 139 -7.52 7.45 -18.35
C PHE A 139 -6.68 8.51 -19.05
N GLU A 140 -5.85 8.07 -20.00
CA GLU A 140 -5.05 8.89 -20.91
C GLU A 140 -5.57 8.72 -22.33
N LYS A 141 -6.05 9.83 -22.93
CA LYS A 141 -6.71 9.80 -24.26
C LYS A 141 -5.76 9.49 -25.41
N ASP A 142 -4.55 10.06 -25.38
CA ASP A 142 -3.59 9.93 -26.47
C ASP A 142 -3.06 8.50 -26.63
N THR A 143 -2.82 7.85 -25.52
CA THR A 143 -2.32 6.47 -25.45
C THR A 143 -3.43 5.45 -25.44
N LYS A 144 -4.69 5.87 -25.21
CA LYS A 144 -5.83 5.01 -24.89
C LYS A 144 -5.52 4.01 -23.77
N HIS A 145 -4.80 4.50 -22.77
CA HIS A 145 -4.46 3.72 -21.59
C HIS A 145 -5.42 4.09 -20.46
N ALA A 146 -6.05 3.09 -19.87
CA ALA A 146 -6.89 3.25 -18.70
C ALA A 146 -6.45 2.30 -17.59
N ALA A 147 -6.54 2.73 -16.34
CA ALA A 147 -6.22 1.89 -15.20
C ALA A 147 -7.21 2.09 -14.06
N LEU A 148 -7.54 1.01 -13.38
CA LEU A 148 -8.42 0.97 -12.22
C LEU A 148 -7.72 0.22 -11.10
N TRP A 149 -7.65 0.85 -9.94
CA TRP A 149 -7.16 0.24 -8.71
C TRP A 149 -8.31 0.08 -7.71
N ALA A 150 -8.33 -1.02 -6.99
CA ALA A 150 -9.23 -1.26 -5.88
C ALA A 150 -8.46 -1.76 -4.67
N MET A 151 -8.78 -1.24 -3.47
CA MET A 151 -8.28 -1.75 -2.21
C MET A 151 -9.29 -2.73 -1.62
N VAL A 152 -8.86 -3.97 -1.40
CA VAL A 152 -9.71 -5.04 -0.88
C VAL A 152 -9.20 -5.49 0.49
N ALA A 153 -10.07 -5.40 1.50
CA ALA A 153 -9.80 -5.79 2.89
C ALA A 153 -8.57 -5.09 3.51
N ASP A 154 -8.31 -3.83 3.14
CA ASP A 154 -7.15 -3.04 3.57
C ASP A 154 -5.80 -3.79 3.43
N ARG A 155 -5.73 -4.64 2.41
CA ARG A 155 -4.63 -5.58 2.23
C ARG A 155 -4.25 -5.76 0.77
N TYR A 156 -5.23 -6.03 -0.10
CA TYR A 156 -4.96 -6.37 -1.49
C TYR A 156 -5.19 -5.18 -2.40
N PHE A 157 -4.16 -4.80 -3.14
CA PHE A 157 -4.30 -3.92 -4.29
C PHE A 157 -4.65 -4.76 -5.51
N VAL A 158 -5.82 -4.53 -6.07
CA VAL A 158 -6.23 -5.09 -7.34
C VAL A 158 -6.08 -4.01 -8.39
N GLN A 159 -5.37 -4.31 -9.46
CA GLN A 159 -5.18 -3.41 -10.59
C GLN A 159 -5.72 -4.05 -11.87
N VAL A 160 -6.44 -3.28 -12.65
CA VAL A 160 -6.86 -3.60 -14.01
C VAL A 160 -6.34 -2.49 -14.91
N GLU A 161 -5.54 -2.84 -15.91
CA GLU A 161 -5.03 -1.93 -16.92
C GLU A 161 -5.60 -2.29 -18.28
N LEU A 162 -6.02 -1.28 -19.05
CA LEU A 162 -6.49 -1.44 -20.41
C LEU A 162 -5.59 -0.67 -21.37
N GLN A 163 -5.32 -1.28 -22.50
CA GLN A 163 -4.66 -0.62 -23.61
C GLN A 163 -5.53 -0.75 -24.88
N ASN A 164 -5.75 0.36 -25.59
CA ASN A 164 -6.55 0.44 -26.81
C ASN A 164 -8.03 0.05 -26.65
N GLU A 165 -8.58 0.21 -25.46
CA GLU A 165 -9.99 -0.02 -25.11
C GLU A 165 -10.62 1.25 -24.55
N GLU A 166 -11.95 1.28 -24.50
CA GLU A 166 -12.67 2.37 -23.83
C GLU A 166 -12.62 2.18 -22.31
N PRO A 167 -12.44 3.27 -21.52
CA PRO A 167 -12.30 3.17 -20.07
C PRO A 167 -13.52 2.55 -19.37
N ALA A 168 -14.69 2.50 -20.01
CA ALA A 168 -15.86 1.81 -19.49
C ALA A 168 -15.64 0.31 -19.29
N GLU A 169 -14.74 -0.31 -20.08
CA GLU A 169 -14.41 -1.72 -19.98
C GLU A 169 -13.68 -2.08 -18.66
N LEU A 170 -13.06 -1.10 -17.97
CA LEU A 170 -12.50 -1.30 -16.63
C LEU A 170 -13.53 -1.90 -15.67
N GLN A 171 -14.77 -1.40 -15.74
CA GLN A 171 -15.86 -1.87 -14.87
C GLN A 171 -16.31 -3.29 -15.23
N GLU A 172 -16.22 -3.68 -16.49
CA GLU A 172 -16.55 -5.05 -16.92
C GLU A 172 -15.46 -6.04 -16.50
N TRP A 173 -14.19 -5.64 -16.56
CA TRP A 173 -13.09 -6.46 -16.10
C TRP A 173 -13.06 -6.64 -14.58
N ILE A 174 -13.24 -5.57 -13.80
CA ILE A 174 -13.22 -5.69 -12.33
C ILE A 174 -14.37 -6.56 -11.80
N LYS A 175 -15.53 -6.58 -12.44
CA LYS A 175 -16.66 -7.46 -12.10
C LYS A 175 -16.35 -8.95 -12.28
N ARG A 176 -15.37 -9.31 -13.12
CA ARG A 176 -14.95 -10.71 -13.33
C ARG A 176 -14.11 -11.23 -12.18
N ILE A 177 -13.54 -10.34 -11.36
CA ILE A 177 -12.71 -10.69 -10.22
C ILE A 177 -13.62 -10.91 -9.01
N ASP A 178 -13.54 -12.08 -8.39
CA ASP A 178 -14.27 -12.35 -7.14
C ASP A 178 -13.61 -11.65 -5.95
N LEU A 179 -13.93 -10.35 -5.80
CA LEU A 179 -13.40 -9.52 -4.71
C LEU A 179 -13.86 -9.99 -3.32
N LYS A 180 -14.96 -10.74 -3.22
CA LYS A 180 -15.42 -11.32 -1.95
C LYS A 180 -14.57 -12.53 -1.56
N LYS A 181 -14.29 -13.39 -2.54
CA LYS A 181 -13.38 -14.53 -2.34
C LYS A 181 -11.98 -14.03 -2.00
N LEU A 182 -11.47 -12.99 -2.69
CA LEU A 182 -10.18 -12.38 -2.38
C LEU A 182 -10.13 -11.86 -0.94
N ALA A 183 -11.15 -11.11 -0.50
CA ALA A 183 -11.22 -10.58 0.87
C ALA A 183 -11.23 -11.66 1.96
N ALA A 184 -11.62 -12.88 1.63
CA ALA A 184 -11.68 -14.01 2.56
C ALA A 184 -10.35 -14.78 2.68
N ILE A 185 -9.39 -14.54 1.79
CA ILE A 185 -8.06 -15.17 1.83
C ILE A 185 -7.26 -14.56 2.99
N LYS A 186 -6.67 -15.44 3.81
CA LYS A 186 -5.85 -15.07 4.98
C LYS A 186 -4.52 -15.82 4.93
#